data_e51b545c61cc36f73d7674d11a79f199
#
_entry.id   e51b545c61cc36f73d7674d11a79f199
#
_cell.length_a   1.000
_cell.length_b   1.000
_cell.length_c   1.000
_cell.angle_alpha   90.00
_cell.angle_beta   90.00
_cell.angle_gamma   90.00
#
_symmetry.space_group_name_H-M   'P 1'
#
loop_
_entity.id
_entity.type
_entity.pdbx_description
1 polymer ?
#
loop_
_entity_poly.entity_id
_entity_poly.type
_entity_poly.pdbx_seq_one_letter_code
_entity_poly.pdbx_strand_id
1 'polypeptide(L)'
;MLPMDMSCRHEGLAPSDRMSSLSAPAFASTRGLSKEEKRSLAGTYLDMGIGFYQGACRNDAKALAFFREADRLGHMKAGRWIGLLYANGKGVPRDFKKAASWYKKSADKGDITATWLLGELYEKGEGLPQSYEKAFALYQRAAERTDIIGAPAMTRLGRLYEKGLGCPKDTAKAEELYQKAAEAGYEEAKADLSQLHG
;
A
#
# COMPACT_ATOMS: atom_id res chain seq x y z
N MET A 1 -1.79 -16.69 25.19
CA MET A 1 -1.75 -17.70 24.12
C MET A 1 -3.21 -18.04 23.76
N LEU A 2 -3.80 -17.34 22.81
CA LEU A 2 -5.17 -17.60 22.36
C LEU A 2 -5.08 -18.59 21.19
N PRO A 3 -5.84 -19.69 21.19
CA PRO A 3 -5.84 -20.63 20.07
C PRO A 3 -6.54 -20.00 18.88
N MET A 4 -5.81 -19.81 17.77
CA MET A 4 -6.39 -19.51 16.47
C MET A 4 -7.04 -20.79 15.92
N ASP A 5 -8.30 -21.02 16.25
CA ASP A 5 -9.12 -21.93 15.46
C ASP A 5 -9.64 -21.17 14.24
N MET A 6 -8.85 -21.16 13.17
CA MET A 6 -9.21 -20.60 11.85
C MET A 6 -9.82 -21.70 10.97
N SER A 7 -10.76 -22.49 11.48
CA SER A 7 -11.48 -23.41 10.62
C SER A 7 -12.49 -22.65 9.77
N CYS A 8 -12.16 -22.43 8.50
CA CYS A 8 -13.10 -21.98 7.48
C CYS A 8 -14.07 -23.12 7.13
N ARG A 9 -14.99 -23.44 8.04
CA ARG A 9 -16.11 -24.35 7.72
C ARG A 9 -17.20 -23.54 7.02
N HIS A 10 -17.20 -23.54 5.71
CA HIS A 10 -18.32 -23.10 4.87
C HIS A 10 -18.65 -24.19 3.86
N GLU A 11 -19.27 -25.22 4.33
CA GLU A 11 -20.03 -26.13 3.46
C GLU A 11 -21.50 -25.65 3.45
N GLY A 12 -22.00 -25.32 2.27
CA GLY A 12 -23.42 -25.46 1.95
C GLY A 12 -24.39 -24.28 2.09
N LEU A 13 -23.97 -23.00 1.97
CA LEU A 13 -24.91 -21.87 1.95
C LEU A 13 -24.93 -21.18 0.57
N ALA A 14 -26.16 -20.85 0.09
CA ALA A 14 -26.39 -20.17 -1.18
C ALA A 14 -25.76 -18.76 -1.20
N PRO A 15 -25.41 -18.19 -2.39
CA PRO A 15 -24.72 -16.88 -2.48
C PRO A 15 -25.50 -15.70 -1.87
N SER A 16 -26.83 -15.76 -1.82
CA SER A 16 -27.72 -14.74 -1.23
C SER A 16 -27.62 -14.65 0.29
N ASP A 17 -27.31 -15.75 0.98
CA ASP A 17 -27.29 -15.79 2.43
C ASP A 17 -25.93 -15.37 3.03
N ARG A 18 -24.90 -15.22 2.17
CA ARG A 18 -23.55 -14.84 2.59
C ARG A 18 -23.40 -13.36 2.95
N MET A 19 -24.31 -12.48 2.54
CA MET A 19 -24.18 -11.05 2.81
C MET A 19 -24.81 -10.58 4.12
N SER A 20 -25.71 -11.36 4.72
CA SER A 20 -26.45 -10.96 5.94
C SER A 20 -25.83 -11.40 7.25
N SER A 21 -24.83 -12.32 7.27
CA SER A 21 -24.23 -12.86 8.49
C SER A 21 -22.83 -12.29 8.83
N LEU A 22 -22.35 -11.27 8.10
CA LEU A 22 -21.07 -10.62 8.37
C LEU A 22 -21.25 -9.49 9.39
N SER A 23 -21.53 -9.83 10.66
CA SER A 23 -21.37 -8.85 11.74
C SER A 23 -19.94 -8.29 11.71
N ALA A 24 -19.83 -6.96 11.83
CA ALA A 24 -18.52 -6.32 11.95
C ALA A 24 -17.74 -6.98 13.13
N PRO A 25 -16.43 -7.20 12.98
CA PRO A 25 -15.66 -7.80 14.08
C PRO A 25 -15.79 -6.93 15.32
N ALA A 26 -16.06 -7.55 16.47
CA ALA A 26 -16.04 -6.85 17.75
C ALA A 26 -14.60 -6.47 18.09
N PHE A 27 -14.31 -5.18 18.16
CA PHE A 27 -13.00 -4.67 18.54
C PHE A 27 -12.88 -4.50 20.04
N ALA A 28 -11.69 -4.78 20.59
CA ALA A 28 -11.42 -4.59 22.01
C ALA A 28 -11.56 -3.11 22.41
N SER A 29 -12.10 -2.87 23.62
CA SER A 29 -12.12 -1.53 24.19
C SER A 29 -10.69 -1.04 24.40
N THR A 30 -10.40 0.18 23.93
CA THR A 30 -9.08 0.82 24.08
C THR A 30 -9.04 1.84 25.21
N ARG A 31 -10.13 1.91 26.02
CA ARG A 31 -10.23 2.80 27.18
C ARG A 31 -9.26 2.33 28.27
N GLY A 32 -8.38 3.22 28.71
CA GLY A 32 -7.38 2.88 29.74
C GLY A 32 -6.07 2.27 29.23
N LEU A 33 -5.96 1.90 27.96
CA LEU A 33 -4.70 1.41 27.41
C LEU A 33 -3.64 2.52 27.33
N SER A 34 -2.41 2.18 27.70
CA SER A 34 -1.22 3.00 27.49
C SER A 34 -0.93 3.24 25.99
N LYS A 35 -0.02 4.15 25.69
CA LYS A 35 0.41 4.42 24.31
C LYS A 35 1.07 3.18 23.67
N GLU A 36 1.82 2.42 24.46
CA GLU A 36 2.53 1.23 23.99
C GLU A 36 1.57 0.07 23.71
N GLU A 37 0.62 -0.17 24.60
CA GLU A 37 -0.43 -1.17 24.38
C GLU A 37 -1.30 -0.83 23.16
N LYS A 38 -1.64 0.44 22.95
CA LYS A 38 -2.35 0.87 21.72
C LYS A 38 -1.52 0.62 20.47
N ARG A 39 -0.19 0.85 20.53
CA ARG A 39 0.70 0.59 19.40
C ARG A 39 0.80 -0.90 19.08
N SER A 40 0.93 -1.74 20.10
CA SER A 40 0.94 -3.20 19.95
C SER A 40 -0.36 -3.71 19.35
N LEU A 41 -1.50 -3.25 19.89
CA LEU A 41 -2.83 -3.61 19.38
C LEU A 41 -3.05 -3.15 17.94
N ALA A 42 -2.54 -1.97 17.57
CA ALA A 42 -2.59 -1.47 16.20
C ALA A 42 -1.82 -2.37 15.23
N GLY A 43 -0.66 -2.90 15.64
CA GLY A 43 0.10 -3.90 14.89
C GLY A 43 -0.70 -5.19 14.70
N THR A 44 -1.27 -5.72 15.79
CA THR A 44 -2.12 -6.92 15.73
C THR A 44 -3.30 -6.75 14.77
N TYR A 45 -4.00 -5.62 14.81
CA TYR A 45 -5.10 -5.35 13.88
C TYR A 45 -4.62 -5.23 12.43
N LEU A 46 -3.44 -4.64 12.19
CA LEU A 46 -2.86 -4.62 10.86
C LEU A 46 -2.62 -6.04 10.33
N ASP A 47 -2.00 -6.90 11.14
CA ASP A 47 -1.66 -8.27 10.75
C ASP A 47 -2.93 -9.11 10.49
N MET A 48 -3.97 -8.95 11.32
CA MET A 48 -5.28 -9.57 11.09
C MET A 48 -5.90 -9.08 9.78
N GLY A 49 -5.83 -7.77 9.50
CA GLY A 49 -6.30 -7.19 8.25
C GLY A 49 -5.57 -7.77 7.04
N ILE A 50 -4.24 -7.91 7.12
CA ILE A 50 -3.42 -8.54 6.06
C ILE A 50 -3.82 -10.02 5.88
N GLY A 51 -4.03 -10.75 6.95
CA GLY A 51 -4.49 -12.13 6.91
C GLY A 51 -5.83 -12.29 6.18
N PHE A 52 -6.80 -11.41 6.41
CA PHE A 52 -8.07 -11.41 5.67
C PHE A 52 -7.94 -10.91 4.23
N TYR A 53 -6.95 -10.09 3.92
CA TYR A 53 -6.72 -9.60 2.55
C TYR A 53 -5.98 -10.59 1.66
N GLN A 54 -5.00 -11.34 2.20
CA GLN A 54 -4.08 -12.21 1.45
C GLN A 54 -4.25 -13.69 1.77
N GLY A 55 -4.88 -14.04 2.91
CA GLY A 55 -4.98 -15.40 3.39
C GLY A 55 -6.00 -16.26 2.64
N ALA A 56 -6.01 -17.56 2.92
CA ALA A 56 -6.92 -18.54 2.33
C ALA A 56 -8.40 -18.21 2.58
N CYS A 57 -8.72 -17.60 3.72
CA CYS A 57 -10.07 -17.14 4.09
C CYS A 57 -10.26 -15.67 3.77
N ARG A 58 -9.92 -15.26 2.55
CA ARG A 58 -9.99 -13.88 2.12
C ARG A 58 -11.37 -13.26 2.36
N ASN A 59 -11.39 -12.10 3.04
CA ASN A 59 -12.57 -11.30 3.28
C ASN A 59 -12.20 -9.81 3.30
N ASP A 60 -12.36 -9.15 2.16
CA ASP A 60 -11.93 -7.77 1.97
C ASP A 60 -12.69 -6.78 2.89
N ALA A 61 -13.96 -7.07 3.25
CA ALA A 61 -14.72 -6.24 4.17
C ALA A 61 -14.19 -6.34 5.62
N LYS A 62 -13.86 -7.54 6.08
CA LYS A 62 -13.18 -7.73 7.37
C LYS A 62 -11.79 -7.10 7.36
N ALA A 63 -11.02 -7.29 6.30
CA ALA A 63 -9.71 -6.65 6.15
C ALA A 63 -9.82 -5.13 6.32
N LEU A 64 -10.78 -4.49 5.65
CA LEU A 64 -11.02 -3.05 5.77
C LEU A 64 -11.34 -2.63 7.20
N ALA A 65 -12.19 -3.39 7.90
CA ALA A 65 -12.55 -3.09 9.28
C ALA A 65 -11.32 -3.11 10.20
N PHE A 66 -10.47 -4.14 10.08
CA PHE A 66 -9.23 -4.24 10.85
C PHE A 66 -8.22 -3.14 10.49
N PHE A 67 -8.05 -2.80 9.20
CA PHE A 67 -7.17 -1.70 8.80
C PHE A 67 -7.66 -0.34 9.34
N ARG A 68 -8.98 -0.10 9.39
CA ARG A 68 -9.53 1.11 9.99
C ARG A 68 -9.23 1.21 11.49
N GLU A 69 -9.33 0.09 12.21
CA GLU A 69 -8.98 0.08 13.64
C GLU A 69 -7.48 0.28 13.86
N ALA A 70 -6.63 -0.35 13.04
CA ALA A 70 -5.19 -0.10 13.08
C ALA A 70 -4.86 1.38 12.80
N ASP A 71 -5.54 2.01 11.84
CA ASP A 71 -5.35 3.45 11.55
C ASP A 71 -5.86 4.35 12.69
N ARG A 72 -7.03 4.02 13.30
CA ARG A 72 -7.58 4.73 14.47
C ARG A 72 -6.59 4.70 15.65
N LEU A 73 -5.85 3.63 15.82
CA LEU A 73 -4.80 3.48 16.81
C LEU A 73 -3.45 4.07 16.38
N GLY A 74 -3.40 4.69 15.20
CA GLY A 74 -2.25 5.45 14.72
C GLY A 74 -1.21 4.63 13.94
N HIS A 75 -1.50 3.38 13.53
CA HIS A 75 -0.53 2.58 12.77
C HIS A 75 -0.22 3.21 11.41
N MET A 76 1.09 3.48 11.13
CA MET A 76 1.49 4.22 9.94
C MET A 76 1.11 3.54 8.62
N LYS A 77 1.21 2.20 8.56
CA LYS A 77 0.97 1.42 7.33
C LYS A 77 -0.52 1.16 7.05
N ALA A 78 -1.42 1.39 8.01
CA ALA A 78 -2.83 1.04 7.88
C ALA A 78 -3.52 1.82 6.75
N GLY A 79 -3.22 3.12 6.63
CA GLY A 79 -3.74 3.97 5.57
C GLY A 79 -3.39 3.46 4.17
N ARG A 80 -2.18 2.93 3.97
CA ARG A 80 -1.78 2.31 2.71
C ARG A 80 -2.69 1.14 2.32
N TRP A 81 -2.97 0.25 3.24
CA TRP A 81 -3.84 -0.90 2.97
C TRP A 81 -5.28 -0.50 2.67
N ILE A 82 -5.81 0.51 3.40
CA ILE A 82 -7.13 1.08 3.10
C ILE A 82 -7.12 1.71 1.69
N GLY A 83 -6.09 2.47 1.36
CA GLY A 83 -5.91 3.05 0.03
C GLY A 83 -5.88 2.00 -1.08
N LEU A 84 -5.18 0.87 -0.88
CA LEU A 84 -5.14 -0.27 -1.81
C LEU A 84 -6.52 -0.91 -2.01
N LEU A 85 -7.33 -1.03 -0.95
CA LEU A 85 -8.70 -1.53 -1.06
C LEU A 85 -9.55 -0.61 -1.95
N TYR A 86 -9.46 0.71 -1.76
CA TYR A 86 -10.17 1.68 -2.60
C TYR A 86 -9.63 1.72 -4.05
N ALA A 87 -8.32 1.67 -4.25
CA ALA A 87 -7.73 1.68 -5.59
C ALA A 87 -8.13 0.45 -6.42
N ASN A 88 -8.25 -0.70 -5.75
CA ASN A 88 -8.59 -1.97 -6.41
C ASN A 88 -10.09 -2.32 -6.37
N GLY A 89 -10.93 -1.56 -5.66
CA GLY A 89 -12.35 -1.88 -5.50
C GLY A 89 -12.59 -3.17 -4.72
N LYS A 90 -11.74 -3.47 -3.73
CA LYS A 90 -11.82 -4.70 -2.92
C LYS A 90 -12.56 -4.44 -1.62
N GLY A 91 -13.73 -5.07 -1.44
CA GLY A 91 -14.60 -4.86 -0.28
C GLY A 91 -15.28 -3.48 -0.21
N VAL A 92 -14.97 -2.60 -1.13
CA VAL A 92 -15.54 -1.25 -1.32
C VAL A 92 -15.56 -0.90 -2.81
N PRO A 93 -16.46 -0.03 -3.28
CA PRO A 93 -16.40 0.50 -4.64
C PRO A 93 -15.05 1.17 -4.91
N ARG A 94 -14.50 0.95 -6.12
CA ARG A 94 -13.24 1.58 -6.53
C ARG A 94 -13.35 3.10 -6.52
N ASP A 95 -12.41 3.75 -5.84
CA ASP A 95 -12.37 5.20 -5.69
C ASP A 95 -10.94 5.69 -5.52
N PHE A 96 -10.32 6.14 -6.60
CA PHE A 96 -8.94 6.64 -6.58
C PHE A 96 -8.77 7.96 -5.80
N LYS A 97 -9.82 8.79 -5.66
CA LYS A 97 -9.75 10.00 -4.82
C LYS A 97 -9.60 9.62 -3.35
N LYS A 98 -10.39 8.63 -2.90
CA LYS A 98 -10.24 8.09 -1.54
C LYS A 98 -8.91 7.37 -1.36
N ALA A 99 -8.45 6.59 -2.35
CA ALA A 99 -7.14 5.95 -2.32
C ALA A 99 -6.02 6.99 -2.13
N ALA A 100 -6.01 8.06 -2.92
CA ALA A 100 -5.05 9.16 -2.81
C ALA A 100 -5.05 9.82 -1.42
N SER A 101 -6.22 10.06 -0.86
CA SER A 101 -6.35 10.62 0.50
C SER A 101 -5.74 9.71 1.56
N TRP A 102 -5.98 8.40 1.46
CA TRP A 102 -5.43 7.41 2.38
C TRP A 102 -3.91 7.22 2.20
N TYR A 103 -3.42 7.19 0.95
CA TYR A 103 -1.98 7.14 0.69
C TYR A 103 -1.27 8.38 1.24
N LYS A 104 -1.85 9.57 1.01
CA LYS A 104 -1.30 10.82 1.57
C LYS A 104 -1.19 10.74 3.10
N LYS A 105 -2.27 10.34 3.78
CA LYS A 105 -2.29 10.17 5.25
C LYS A 105 -1.21 9.21 5.75
N SER A 106 -0.95 8.10 5.03
CA SER A 106 0.07 7.12 5.38
C SER A 106 1.48 7.65 5.07
N ALA A 107 1.67 8.30 3.94
CA ALA A 107 2.92 8.93 3.51
C ALA A 107 3.36 10.07 4.46
N ASP A 108 2.40 10.84 4.98
CA ASP A 108 2.64 11.90 5.98
C ASP A 108 3.09 11.29 7.33
N LYS A 109 2.76 10.03 7.61
CA LYS A 109 3.25 9.27 8.77
C LYS A 109 4.60 8.56 8.50
N GLY A 110 5.18 8.70 7.31
CA GLY A 110 6.46 8.12 6.93
C GLY A 110 6.40 6.75 6.23
N ASP A 111 5.24 6.31 5.77
CA ASP A 111 5.14 5.07 4.97
C ASP A 111 5.67 5.30 3.54
N ILE A 112 6.86 4.76 3.28
CA ILE A 112 7.55 4.85 1.99
C ILE A 112 6.72 4.24 0.85
N THR A 113 6.09 3.09 1.11
CA THR A 113 5.24 2.44 0.09
C THR A 113 4.03 3.32 -0.27
N ALA A 114 3.38 3.94 0.73
CA ALA A 114 2.28 4.87 0.46
C ALA A 114 2.76 6.12 -0.30
N THR A 115 4.01 6.54 -0.06
CA THR A 115 4.60 7.69 -0.75
C THR A 115 4.71 7.43 -2.26
N TRP A 116 5.29 6.30 -2.67
CA TRP A 116 5.41 6.03 -4.11
C TRP A 116 4.07 5.64 -4.76
N LEU A 117 3.14 4.99 -4.03
CA LEU A 117 1.78 4.73 -4.52
C LEU A 117 1.01 6.03 -4.79
N LEU A 118 1.20 7.06 -3.96
CA LEU A 118 0.64 8.38 -4.22
C LEU A 118 1.28 9.03 -5.46
N GLY A 119 2.58 8.84 -5.65
CA GLY A 119 3.30 9.26 -6.86
C GLY A 119 2.72 8.62 -8.11
N GLU A 120 2.40 7.33 -8.05
CA GLU A 120 1.77 6.60 -9.16
C GLU A 120 0.39 7.17 -9.54
N LEU A 121 -0.43 7.56 -8.56
CA LEU A 121 -1.71 8.21 -8.83
C LEU A 121 -1.53 9.57 -9.51
N TYR A 122 -0.52 10.35 -9.14
CA TYR A 122 -0.18 11.60 -9.84
C TYR A 122 0.36 11.34 -11.25
N GLU A 123 1.22 10.34 -11.43
CA GLU A 123 1.76 9.96 -12.74
C GLU A 123 0.66 9.56 -13.73
N LYS A 124 -0.33 8.79 -13.27
CA LYS A 124 -1.45 8.29 -14.10
C LYS A 124 -2.62 9.27 -14.20
N GLY A 125 -2.74 10.25 -13.32
CA GLY A 125 -3.93 11.11 -13.22
C GLY A 125 -5.14 10.38 -12.64
N GLU A 126 -4.94 9.33 -11.85
CA GLU A 126 -6.00 8.53 -11.24
C GLU A 126 -6.47 9.17 -9.92
N GLY A 127 -7.70 9.71 -9.93
CA GLY A 127 -8.33 10.36 -8.77
C GLY A 127 -7.75 11.74 -8.41
N LEU A 128 -6.65 12.13 -9.04
CA LEU A 128 -5.96 13.41 -8.92
C LEU A 128 -5.64 13.95 -10.32
N PRO A 129 -5.49 15.27 -10.50
CA PRO A 129 -4.93 15.82 -11.73
C PRO A 129 -3.55 15.25 -11.98
N GLN A 130 -3.28 14.78 -13.21
CA GLN A 130 -1.97 14.26 -13.59
C GLN A 130 -0.89 15.31 -13.37
N SER A 131 0.24 14.92 -12.77
CA SER A 131 1.41 15.78 -12.59
C SER A 131 2.66 14.93 -12.42
N TYR A 132 3.51 14.94 -13.45
CA TYR A 132 4.80 14.27 -13.40
C TYR A 132 5.76 14.92 -12.41
N GLU A 133 5.67 16.24 -12.18
CA GLU A 133 6.48 16.97 -11.20
C GLU A 133 6.18 16.49 -9.77
N LYS A 134 4.90 16.31 -9.44
CA LYS A 134 4.49 15.78 -8.12
C LYS A 134 4.86 14.30 -7.97
N ALA A 135 4.70 13.52 -9.03
CA ALA A 135 5.12 12.13 -9.05
C ALA A 135 6.63 12.02 -8.83
N PHE A 136 7.42 12.83 -9.55
CA PHE A 136 8.87 12.92 -9.42
C PHE A 136 9.29 13.21 -7.97
N ALA A 137 8.74 14.26 -7.34
CA ALA A 137 9.06 14.62 -5.96
C ALA A 137 8.73 13.50 -4.96
N LEU A 138 7.61 12.80 -5.16
CA LEU A 138 7.20 11.67 -4.31
C LEU A 138 8.11 10.45 -4.51
N TYR A 139 8.47 10.13 -5.76
CA TYR A 139 9.39 9.04 -6.04
C TYR A 139 10.79 9.34 -5.54
N GLN A 140 11.27 10.59 -5.67
CA GLN A 140 12.55 11.01 -5.14
C GLN A 140 12.60 10.82 -3.62
N ARG A 141 11.58 11.27 -2.87
CA ARG A 141 11.48 11.05 -1.42
C ARG A 141 11.43 9.57 -1.04
N ALA A 142 10.74 8.74 -1.82
CA ALA A 142 10.66 7.31 -1.53
C ALA A 142 11.96 6.56 -1.91
N ALA A 143 12.68 7.02 -2.94
CA ALA A 143 13.93 6.45 -3.41
C ALA A 143 15.15 6.76 -2.52
N GLU A 144 15.02 7.68 -1.53
CA GLU A 144 16.03 7.87 -0.49
C GLU A 144 16.29 6.58 0.30
N ARG A 145 15.31 5.69 0.34
CA ARG A 145 15.47 4.35 0.87
C ARG A 145 16.00 3.40 -0.20
N THR A 146 17.19 2.89 -0.01
CA THR A 146 17.93 2.09 -1.00
C THR A 146 17.77 0.57 -0.83
N ASP A 147 16.73 0.12 -0.11
CA ASP A 147 16.38 -1.30 0.04
C ASP A 147 15.23 -1.70 -0.89
N ILE A 148 14.81 -2.97 -0.80
CA ILE A 148 13.70 -3.51 -1.59
C ILE A 148 12.38 -2.73 -1.43
N ILE A 149 12.19 -1.98 -0.34
CA ILE A 149 10.98 -1.18 -0.11
C ILE A 149 11.01 0.10 -0.96
N GLY A 150 12.18 0.69 -1.14
CA GLY A 150 12.39 1.88 -1.99
C GLY A 150 12.61 1.56 -3.46
N ALA A 151 12.97 0.32 -3.80
CA ALA A 151 13.30 -0.10 -5.16
C ALA A 151 12.21 0.21 -6.21
N PRO A 152 10.90 0.01 -5.94
CA PRO A 152 9.85 0.44 -6.88
C PRO A 152 9.87 1.94 -7.17
N ALA A 153 10.17 2.78 -6.17
CA ALA A 153 10.27 4.22 -6.36
C ALA A 153 11.51 4.60 -7.18
N MET A 154 12.66 3.96 -6.93
CA MET A 154 13.88 4.15 -7.72
C MET A 154 13.63 3.81 -9.19
N THR A 155 12.98 2.71 -9.49
CA THR A 155 12.65 2.29 -10.86
C THR A 155 11.72 3.30 -11.54
N ARG A 156 10.66 3.73 -10.87
CA ARG A 156 9.75 4.75 -11.44
C ARG A 156 10.43 6.10 -11.63
N LEU A 157 11.27 6.53 -10.70
CA LEU A 157 12.08 7.74 -10.83
C LEU A 157 13.04 7.66 -12.02
N GLY A 158 13.66 6.49 -12.23
CA GLY A 158 14.50 6.21 -13.39
C GLY A 158 13.73 6.38 -14.70
N ARG A 159 12.51 5.84 -14.79
CA ARG A 159 11.64 6.02 -15.98
C ARG A 159 11.28 7.47 -16.23
N LEU A 160 11.09 8.29 -15.18
CA LEU A 160 10.85 9.72 -15.35
C LEU A 160 12.09 10.44 -15.90
N TYR A 161 13.29 10.12 -15.40
CA TYR A 161 14.54 10.66 -15.94
C TYR A 161 14.81 10.21 -17.39
N GLU A 162 14.59 8.93 -17.70
CA GLU A 162 14.75 8.38 -19.05
C GLU A 162 13.88 9.12 -20.09
N LYS A 163 12.64 9.44 -19.72
CA LYS A 163 11.65 10.08 -20.60
C LYS A 163 11.63 11.59 -20.50
N GLY A 164 12.27 12.20 -19.51
CA GLY A 164 12.21 13.64 -19.25
C GLY A 164 10.82 14.10 -18.79
N LEU A 165 10.12 13.27 -17.98
CA LEU A 165 8.78 13.57 -17.48
C LEU A 165 8.84 14.20 -16.09
N GLY A 166 8.41 15.45 -15.95
CA GLY A 166 8.47 16.23 -14.70
C GLY A 166 9.89 16.64 -14.27
N CYS A 167 10.90 16.31 -15.06
CA CYS A 167 12.30 16.65 -14.86
C CYS A 167 13.04 16.69 -16.22
N PRO A 168 14.23 17.31 -16.31
CA PRO A 168 15.09 17.16 -17.47
C PRO A 168 15.47 15.70 -17.71
N LYS A 169 15.50 15.30 -19.00
CA LYS A 169 15.93 13.95 -19.39
C LYS A 169 17.38 13.71 -18.98
N ASP A 170 17.63 12.59 -18.30
CA ASP A 170 18.96 12.20 -17.84
C ASP A 170 19.06 10.66 -17.80
N THR A 171 19.54 10.07 -18.90
CA THR A 171 19.66 8.63 -19.05
C THR A 171 20.70 8.02 -18.12
N ALA A 172 21.75 8.78 -17.75
CA ALA A 172 22.76 8.29 -16.82
C ALA A 172 22.19 8.12 -15.41
N LYS A 173 21.35 9.07 -14.95
CA LYS A 173 20.63 8.94 -13.68
C LYS A 173 19.58 7.81 -13.71
N ALA A 174 18.92 7.63 -14.85
CA ALA A 174 17.98 6.52 -15.01
C ALA A 174 18.69 5.18 -14.83
N GLU A 175 19.83 4.99 -15.49
CA GLU A 175 20.65 3.79 -15.39
C GLU A 175 21.12 3.54 -13.95
N GLU A 176 21.66 4.56 -13.28
CA GLU A 176 22.08 4.45 -11.86
C GLU A 176 20.93 4.00 -10.94
N LEU A 177 19.73 4.56 -11.15
CA LEU A 177 18.55 4.21 -10.35
C LEU A 177 18.06 2.79 -10.62
N TYR A 178 18.05 2.36 -11.87
CA TYR A 178 17.70 0.99 -12.25
C TYR A 178 18.71 -0.01 -11.66
N GLN A 179 20.00 0.32 -11.72
CA GLN A 179 21.04 -0.53 -11.16
C GLN A 179 20.88 -0.71 -9.65
N LYS A 180 20.70 0.40 -8.90
CA LYS A 180 20.43 0.36 -7.45
C LYS A 180 19.18 -0.46 -7.09
N ALA A 181 18.10 -0.29 -7.85
CA ALA A 181 16.88 -1.05 -7.64
C ALA A 181 17.06 -2.55 -7.93
N ALA A 182 17.82 -2.90 -8.98
CA ALA A 182 18.16 -4.27 -9.33
C ALA A 182 19.05 -4.93 -8.27
N GLU A 183 20.05 -4.21 -7.73
CA GLU A 183 20.90 -4.65 -6.63
C GLU A 183 20.10 -4.88 -5.33
N ALA A 184 19.04 -4.08 -5.09
CA ALA A 184 18.10 -4.30 -4.01
C ALA A 184 17.15 -5.50 -4.24
N GLY A 185 17.26 -6.19 -5.37
CA GLY A 185 16.49 -7.40 -5.69
C GLY A 185 15.15 -7.13 -6.40
N TYR A 186 14.96 -5.95 -6.99
CA TYR A 186 13.72 -5.64 -7.72
C TYR A 186 13.82 -6.03 -9.19
N GLU A 187 13.14 -7.12 -9.57
CA GLU A 187 13.28 -7.74 -10.90
C GLU A 187 12.84 -6.81 -12.05
N GLU A 188 11.82 -5.96 -11.82
CA GLU A 188 11.34 -5.03 -12.85
C GLU A 188 12.43 -4.03 -13.29
N ALA A 189 13.30 -3.64 -12.34
CA ALA A 189 14.43 -2.76 -12.64
C ALA A 189 15.48 -3.41 -13.55
N LYS A 190 15.69 -4.73 -13.44
CA LYS A 190 16.58 -5.47 -14.33
C LYS A 190 16.09 -5.44 -15.77
N ALA A 191 14.76 -5.56 -15.97
CA ALA A 191 14.16 -5.47 -17.28
C ALA A 191 14.35 -4.07 -17.90
N ASP A 192 14.09 -3.02 -17.11
CA ASP A 192 14.26 -1.63 -17.57
C ASP A 192 15.73 -1.33 -17.91
N LEU A 193 16.68 -1.80 -17.08
CA LEU A 193 18.11 -1.67 -17.34
C LEU A 193 18.53 -2.35 -18.65
N SER A 194 18.00 -3.56 -18.91
CA SER A 194 18.29 -4.30 -20.15
C SER A 194 17.73 -3.57 -21.38
N GLN A 195 16.55 -2.94 -21.26
CA GLN A 195 15.94 -2.18 -22.36
C GLN A 195 16.70 -0.88 -22.65
N LEU A 196 17.33 -0.28 -21.64
CA LEU A 196 18.11 0.96 -21.81
C LEU A 196 19.36 0.74 -22.65
N HIS A 197 19.92 -0.48 -22.63
CA HIS A 197 21.17 -0.83 -23.32
C HIS A 197 20.97 -1.55 -24.67
N GLY A 198 19.74 -1.93 -25.02
CA GLY A 198 19.39 -2.64 -26.27
C GLY A 198 18.90 -1.72 -27.34
#